data_f5a782b515cef1df2924fa96f5358a5d
#
_entry.id   f5a782b515cef1df2924fa96f5358a5d
#
_cell.length_a   1.000
_cell.length_b   1.000
_cell.length_c   1.000
_cell.angle_alpha   90.00
_cell.angle_beta   90.00
_cell.angle_gamma   90.00
#
_symmetry.space_group_name_H-M   'P 1'
#
loop_
_entity.id
_entity.type
_entity.pdbx_description
1 polymer ?
#
loop_
_entity_poly.entity_id
_entity_poly.type
_entity_poly.pdbx_seq_one_letter_code
_entity_poly.pdbx_strand_id
1 'polypeptide(L)'
;PMKVQKRKKEEAEKEAMALLERVGLAEKAKSYPRQLSGGQKQRVAIVRALCMHPEILLFDEVTAALDPEMVREVLDVMLDLASQGRTMMIVTHEMQFAKAVADRVIFLNGGKIVEEGTPEEFFEHPKTDRAKQFLNTFEFHEAKTHVK
;
A
#
# COMPACT_ATOMS: atom_id res chain seq x y z
N PRO A 1 -13.53 -5.33 15.91
CA PRO A 1 -14.10 -6.70 15.92
C PRO A 1 -15.06 -6.94 17.06
N MET A 2 -14.66 -6.71 18.32
CA MET A 2 -15.49 -7.04 19.50
C MET A 2 -16.82 -6.25 19.56
N LYS A 3 -16.79 -4.93 19.39
CA LYS A 3 -18.02 -4.09 19.50
C LYS A 3 -18.92 -4.19 18.27
N VAL A 4 -18.36 -4.12 17.08
CA VAL A 4 -19.11 -4.06 15.81
C VAL A 4 -19.51 -5.46 15.33
N GLN A 5 -18.55 -6.40 15.29
CA GLN A 5 -18.77 -7.77 14.83
C GLN A 5 -19.17 -8.74 15.95
N LYS A 6 -19.25 -8.26 17.20
CA LYS A 6 -19.62 -9.06 18.40
C LYS A 6 -18.74 -10.31 18.59
N ARG A 7 -17.51 -10.29 18.10
CA ARG A 7 -16.56 -11.40 18.23
C ARG A 7 -16.07 -11.53 19.66
N LYS A 8 -15.75 -12.74 20.08
CA LYS A 8 -15.18 -13.00 21.40
C LYS A 8 -13.80 -12.35 21.51
N LYS A 9 -13.50 -11.84 22.70
CA LYS A 9 -12.23 -11.13 22.98
C LYS A 9 -11.02 -12.00 22.65
N GLU A 10 -11.01 -13.24 23.10
CA GLU A 10 -9.90 -14.19 22.91
C GLU A 10 -9.62 -14.47 21.42
N GLU A 11 -10.67 -14.63 20.60
CA GLU A 11 -10.57 -14.84 19.16
C GLU A 11 -10.00 -13.60 18.46
N ALA A 12 -10.49 -12.41 18.82
CA ALA A 12 -10.04 -11.16 18.26
C ALA A 12 -8.57 -10.86 18.64
N GLU A 13 -8.17 -11.15 19.87
CA GLU A 13 -6.79 -10.98 20.34
C GLU A 13 -5.84 -11.95 19.65
N LYS A 14 -6.22 -13.21 19.51
CA LYS A 14 -5.42 -14.25 18.82
C LYS A 14 -5.17 -13.86 17.36
N GLU A 15 -6.22 -13.39 16.65
CA GLU A 15 -6.09 -12.95 15.27
C GLU A 15 -5.24 -11.69 15.15
N ALA A 16 -5.47 -10.69 16.01
CA ALA A 16 -4.68 -9.47 16.01
C ALA A 16 -3.18 -9.78 16.24
N MET A 17 -2.85 -10.72 17.12
CA MET A 17 -1.47 -11.15 17.33
C MET A 17 -0.89 -11.83 16.10
N ALA A 18 -1.61 -12.73 15.44
CA ALA A 18 -1.15 -13.37 14.21
C ALA A 18 -0.91 -12.34 13.07
N LEU A 19 -1.78 -11.34 12.94
CA LEU A 19 -1.60 -10.27 11.97
C LEU A 19 -0.41 -9.35 12.33
N LEU A 20 -0.20 -9.05 13.61
CA LEU A 20 0.98 -8.28 14.06
C LEU A 20 2.28 -9.04 13.79
N GLU A 21 2.29 -10.36 13.99
CA GLU A 21 3.44 -11.21 13.66
C GLU A 21 3.78 -11.16 12.16
N ARG A 22 2.78 -11.26 11.32
CA ARG A 22 2.95 -11.16 9.85
C ARG A 22 3.60 -9.84 9.39
N VAL A 23 3.31 -8.73 10.07
CA VAL A 23 3.90 -7.42 9.74
C VAL A 23 5.15 -7.11 10.58
N GLY A 24 5.71 -8.11 11.30
CA GLY A 24 6.93 -7.97 12.10
C GLY A 24 6.77 -7.09 13.35
N LEU A 25 5.57 -7.02 13.93
CA LEU A 25 5.26 -6.13 15.07
C LEU A 25 4.68 -6.87 16.29
N ALA A 26 4.84 -8.18 16.40
CA ALA A 26 4.33 -8.97 17.53
C ALA A 26 4.80 -8.42 18.88
N GLU A 27 6.08 -8.08 19.01
CA GLU A 27 6.68 -7.52 20.23
C GLU A 27 6.13 -6.12 20.59
N LYS A 28 5.53 -5.41 19.63
CA LYS A 28 4.93 -4.09 19.80
C LYS A 28 3.45 -4.13 20.18
N ALA A 29 2.86 -5.31 20.36
CA ALA A 29 1.42 -5.49 20.65
C ALA A 29 0.93 -4.69 21.88
N LYS A 30 1.80 -4.44 22.86
CA LYS A 30 1.49 -3.65 24.07
C LYS A 30 2.01 -2.21 24.01
N SER A 31 2.63 -1.80 22.91
CA SER A 31 3.19 -0.46 22.76
C SER A 31 2.08 0.57 22.48
N TYR A 32 2.25 1.77 23.02
CA TYR A 32 1.37 2.89 22.67
C TYR A 32 1.76 3.49 21.31
N PRO A 33 0.81 4.09 20.56
CA PRO A 33 1.08 4.67 19.24
C PRO A 33 2.27 5.65 19.21
N ARG A 34 2.47 6.43 20.29
CA ARG A 34 3.58 7.38 20.41
C ARG A 34 4.97 6.71 20.46
N GLN A 35 5.03 5.42 20.76
CA GLN A 35 6.26 4.65 20.85
C GLN A 35 6.63 3.94 19.53
N LEU A 36 5.81 4.11 18.49
CA LEU A 36 5.96 3.49 17.19
C LEU A 36 6.56 4.49 16.19
N SER A 37 7.41 3.99 15.29
CA SER A 37 7.88 4.76 14.12
C SER A 37 6.72 5.03 13.13
N GLY A 38 6.94 5.88 12.13
CA GLY A 38 5.96 6.15 11.07
C GLY A 38 5.51 4.88 10.34
N GLY A 39 6.47 4.07 9.86
CA GLY A 39 6.18 2.81 9.18
C GLY A 39 5.51 1.77 10.08
N GLN A 40 5.90 1.71 11.37
CA GLN A 40 5.22 0.84 12.34
C GLN A 40 3.76 1.24 12.55
N LYS A 41 3.46 2.55 12.64
CA LYS A 41 2.09 3.06 12.73
C LYS A 41 1.26 2.68 11.51
N GLN A 42 1.82 2.78 10.31
CA GLN A 42 1.14 2.39 9.07
C GLN A 42 0.86 0.88 9.04
N ARG A 43 1.83 0.05 9.38
CA ARG A 43 1.62 -1.41 9.46
C ARG A 43 0.56 -1.78 10.51
N VAL A 44 0.54 -1.12 11.66
CA VAL A 44 -0.54 -1.30 12.66
C VAL A 44 -1.90 -0.85 12.11
N ALA A 45 -1.96 0.24 11.33
CA ALA A 45 -3.20 0.67 10.70
C ALA A 45 -3.73 -0.36 9.70
N ILE A 46 -2.86 -0.99 8.92
CA ILE A 46 -3.21 -2.11 8.02
C ILE A 46 -3.74 -3.30 8.83
N VAL A 47 -3.04 -3.73 9.88
CA VAL A 47 -3.49 -4.82 10.77
C VAL A 47 -4.87 -4.52 11.34
N ARG A 48 -5.10 -3.30 11.80
CA ARG A 48 -6.40 -2.87 12.33
C ARG A 48 -7.52 -2.99 11.28
N ALA A 49 -7.25 -2.63 10.03
CA ALA A 49 -8.20 -2.79 8.94
C ALA A 49 -8.49 -4.26 8.66
N LEU A 50 -7.45 -5.10 8.60
CA LEU A 50 -7.56 -6.55 8.35
C LEU A 50 -8.37 -7.28 9.41
N CYS A 51 -8.27 -6.89 10.69
CA CYS A 51 -9.08 -7.46 11.78
C CYS A 51 -10.59 -7.29 11.58
N MET A 52 -11.02 -6.43 10.68
CA MET A 52 -12.43 -6.24 10.32
C MET A 52 -12.91 -7.16 9.19
N HIS A 53 -12.02 -7.98 8.63
CA HIS A 53 -12.30 -8.89 7.51
C HIS A 53 -12.94 -8.18 6.31
N PRO A 54 -12.34 -7.10 5.82
CA PRO A 54 -12.91 -6.34 4.72
C PRO A 54 -12.85 -7.16 3.41
N GLU A 55 -13.86 -7.02 2.58
CA GLU A 55 -13.85 -7.55 1.21
C GLU A 55 -12.94 -6.73 0.30
N ILE A 56 -12.88 -5.42 0.55
CA ILE A 56 -12.06 -4.45 -0.20
C ILE A 56 -11.23 -3.62 0.76
N LEU A 57 -9.94 -3.45 0.47
CA LEU A 57 -9.02 -2.57 1.18
C LEU A 57 -8.77 -1.31 0.36
N LEU A 58 -8.90 -0.15 0.99
CA LEU A 58 -8.61 1.14 0.38
C LEU A 58 -7.34 1.72 1.02
N PHE A 59 -6.33 2.02 0.19
CA PHE A 59 -5.08 2.64 0.59
C PHE A 59 -4.95 4.00 -0.10
N ASP A 60 -4.84 5.05 0.69
CA ASP A 60 -4.67 6.41 0.20
C ASP A 60 -3.31 6.95 0.67
N GLU A 61 -2.34 6.95 -0.25
CA GLU A 61 -0.98 7.47 -0.06
C GLU A 61 -0.31 7.01 1.27
N VAL A 62 -0.43 5.73 1.60
CA VAL A 62 0.03 5.19 2.91
C VAL A 62 1.53 5.31 3.14
N THR A 63 2.32 5.61 2.11
CA THR A 63 3.77 5.82 2.18
C THR A 63 4.15 7.30 2.29
N ALA A 64 3.18 8.22 2.17
CA ALA A 64 3.45 9.65 2.26
C ALA A 64 4.11 10.01 3.61
N ALA A 65 5.13 10.85 3.56
CA ALA A 65 5.89 11.31 4.73
C ALA A 65 6.62 10.21 5.52
N LEU A 66 6.93 9.07 4.89
CA LEU A 66 7.81 8.04 5.44
C LEU A 66 9.21 8.12 4.84
N ASP A 67 10.21 7.74 5.63
CA ASP A 67 11.58 7.54 5.12
C ASP A 67 11.62 6.34 4.15
N PRO A 68 12.55 6.32 3.17
CA PRO A 68 12.61 5.26 2.15
C PRO A 68 12.65 3.83 2.71
N GLU A 69 13.33 3.61 3.83
CA GLU A 69 13.38 2.32 4.51
C GLU A 69 12.01 1.91 5.02
N MET A 70 11.28 2.84 5.65
CA MET A 70 9.92 2.62 6.15
C MET A 70 8.89 2.43 5.02
N VAL A 71 9.07 3.13 3.89
CA VAL A 71 8.28 2.95 2.67
C VAL A 71 8.33 1.49 2.24
N ARG A 72 9.55 0.93 2.13
CA ARG A 72 9.76 -0.45 1.71
C ARG A 72 9.05 -1.44 2.62
N GLU A 73 9.17 -1.28 3.95
CA GLU A 73 8.50 -2.15 4.92
C GLU A 73 6.96 -2.16 4.76
N VAL A 74 6.36 -1.01 4.43
CA VAL A 74 4.91 -0.90 4.22
C VAL A 74 4.52 -1.52 2.87
N LEU A 75 5.29 -1.27 1.82
CA LEU A 75 5.04 -1.84 0.49
C LEU A 75 5.16 -3.36 0.48
N ASP A 76 6.12 -3.94 1.22
CA ASP A 76 6.27 -5.39 1.37
C ASP A 76 5.01 -6.03 1.99
N VAL A 77 4.41 -5.38 2.98
CA VAL A 77 3.12 -5.84 3.55
C VAL A 77 1.99 -5.78 2.51
N MET A 78 1.94 -4.72 1.70
CA MET A 78 0.92 -4.58 0.66
C MET A 78 1.12 -5.61 -0.47
N LEU A 79 2.38 -5.92 -0.83
CA LEU A 79 2.72 -7.01 -1.77
C LEU A 79 2.24 -8.37 -1.26
N ASP A 80 2.46 -8.67 0.02
CA ASP A 80 1.97 -9.89 0.64
C ASP A 80 0.44 -10.00 0.58
N LEU A 81 -0.28 -8.90 0.82
CA LEU A 81 -1.75 -8.85 0.70
C LEU A 81 -2.22 -9.06 -0.74
N ALA A 82 -1.54 -8.48 -1.73
CA ALA A 82 -1.82 -8.67 -3.14
C ALA A 82 -1.65 -10.14 -3.55
N SER A 83 -0.55 -10.77 -3.12
CA SER A 83 -0.26 -12.17 -3.42
C SER A 83 -1.31 -13.15 -2.87
N GLN A 84 -2.06 -12.74 -1.85
CA GLN A 84 -3.18 -13.51 -1.28
C GLN A 84 -4.50 -13.29 -2.02
N GLY A 85 -4.52 -12.55 -3.12
CA GLY A 85 -5.72 -12.27 -3.91
C GLY A 85 -6.70 -11.30 -3.22
N ARG A 86 -6.21 -10.42 -2.33
CA ARG A 86 -7.04 -9.39 -1.71
C ARG A 86 -7.44 -8.33 -2.72
N THR A 87 -8.72 -7.99 -2.77
CA THR A 87 -9.17 -6.85 -3.57
C THR A 87 -8.74 -5.54 -2.90
N MET A 88 -7.94 -4.76 -3.61
CA MET A 88 -7.38 -3.51 -3.10
C MET A 88 -7.55 -2.38 -4.11
N MET A 89 -7.83 -1.18 -3.61
CA MET A 89 -7.72 0.07 -4.37
C MET A 89 -6.64 0.92 -3.72
N ILE A 90 -5.63 1.30 -4.49
CA ILE A 90 -4.42 1.92 -3.98
C ILE A 90 -4.18 3.24 -4.71
N VAL A 91 -4.13 4.33 -3.97
CA VAL A 91 -3.62 5.63 -4.45
C VAL A 91 -2.17 5.74 -4.00
N THR A 92 -1.26 5.89 -4.94
CA THR A 92 0.18 5.87 -4.67
C THR A 92 0.98 6.68 -5.67
N HIS A 93 2.14 7.17 -5.24
CA HIS A 93 3.20 7.73 -6.08
C HIS A 93 4.34 6.73 -6.32
N GLU A 94 4.26 5.53 -5.77
CA GLU A 94 5.27 4.48 -5.92
C GLU A 94 5.05 3.73 -7.23
N MET A 95 5.58 4.27 -8.35
CA MET A 95 5.29 3.77 -9.70
C MET A 95 5.77 2.34 -9.91
N GLN A 96 6.95 1.98 -9.40
CA GLN A 96 7.47 0.61 -9.51
C GLN A 96 6.61 -0.40 -8.76
N PHE A 97 6.12 0.00 -7.59
CA PHE A 97 5.17 -0.82 -6.83
C PHE A 97 3.85 -0.98 -7.58
N ALA A 98 3.27 0.12 -8.10
CA ALA A 98 2.04 0.08 -8.88
C ALA A 98 2.17 -0.85 -10.11
N LYS A 99 3.30 -0.75 -10.83
CA LYS A 99 3.61 -1.62 -11.98
C LYS A 99 3.68 -3.09 -11.59
N ALA A 100 4.22 -3.40 -10.42
CA ALA A 100 4.44 -4.77 -9.96
C ALA A 100 3.18 -5.47 -9.42
N VAL A 101 2.22 -4.71 -8.86
CA VAL A 101 1.10 -5.32 -8.12
C VAL A 101 -0.27 -5.10 -8.75
N ALA A 102 -0.43 -4.09 -9.61
CA ALA A 102 -1.73 -3.73 -10.12
C ALA A 102 -2.19 -4.69 -11.22
N ASP A 103 -3.45 -5.08 -11.20
CA ASP A 103 -4.14 -5.69 -12.34
C ASP A 103 -4.67 -4.61 -13.30
N ARG A 104 -4.94 -3.43 -12.76
CA ARG A 104 -5.53 -2.29 -13.47
C ARG A 104 -5.00 -0.99 -12.91
N VAL A 105 -4.64 -0.07 -13.80
CA VAL A 105 -4.15 1.27 -13.46
C VAL A 105 -5.17 2.31 -13.92
N ILE A 106 -5.47 3.27 -13.06
CA ILE A 106 -6.35 4.41 -13.36
C ILE A 106 -5.54 5.69 -13.13
N PHE A 107 -5.31 6.45 -14.18
CA PHE A 107 -4.60 7.72 -14.11
C PHE A 107 -5.58 8.88 -13.96
N LEU A 108 -5.45 9.58 -12.85
CA LEU A 108 -6.28 10.74 -12.51
C LEU A 108 -5.50 12.05 -12.73
N ASN A 109 -6.11 13.03 -13.39
CA ASN A 109 -5.58 14.37 -13.48
C ASN A 109 -6.71 15.40 -13.49
N GLY A 110 -6.59 16.44 -12.66
CA GLY A 110 -7.61 17.48 -12.56
C GLY A 110 -9.00 16.95 -12.16
N GLY A 111 -9.07 15.92 -11.31
CA GLY A 111 -10.33 15.32 -10.86
C GLY A 111 -11.04 14.45 -11.90
N LYS A 112 -10.37 14.10 -13.01
CA LYS A 112 -10.93 13.26 -14.08
C LYS A 112 -10.04 12.06 -14.34
N ILE A 113 -10.66 10.95 -14.74
CA ILE A 113 -9.94 9.80 -15.30
C ILE A 113 -9.43 10.20 -16.68
N VAL A 114 -8.11 10.23 -16.87
CA VAL A 114 -7.45 10.59 -18.12
C VAL A 114 -7.12 9.35 -18.92
N GLU A 115 -6.67 8.30 -18.23
CA GLU A 115 -6.31 7.04 -18.85
C GLU A 115 -6.54 5.89 -17.90
N GLU A 116 -6.84 4.73 -18.46
CA GLU A 116 -7.08 3.49 -17.74
C GLU A 116 -6.64 2.31 -18.60
N GLY A 117 -5.98 1.31 -17.97
CA GLY A 117 -5.51 0.12 -18.67
C GLY A 117 -4.82 -0.86 -17.73
N THR A 118 -4.21 -1.90 -18.31
CA THR A 118 -3.30 -2.77 -17.59
C THR A 118 -2.00 -2.03 -17.24
N PRO A 119 -1.19 -2.52 -16.29
CA PRO A 119 0.14 -1.95 -16.03
C PRO A 119 1.00 -1.86 -17.30
N GLU A 120 1.02 -2.91 -18.13
CA GLU A 120 1.78 -2.92 -19.38
C GLU A 120 1.31 -1.81 -20.33
N GLU A 121 -0.02 -1.67 -20.55
CA GLU A 121 -0.59 -0.61 -21.39
C GLU A 121 -0.24 0.78 -20.88
N PHE A 122 -0.36 1.01 -19.56
CA PHE A 122 -0.14 2.32 -18.98
C PHE A 122 1.34 2.71 -18.90
N PHE A 123 2.20 1.81 -18.43
CA PHE A 123 3.62 2.11 -18.21
C PHE A 123 4.47 1.98 -19.44
N GLU A 124 4.18 1.04 -20.37
CA GLU A 124 4.98 0.81 -21.57
C GLU A 124 4.40 1.52 -22.82
N HIS A 125 3.06 1.63 -22.88
CA HIS A 125 2.36 2.12 -24.07
C HIS A 125 1.29 3.17 -23.72
N PRO A 126 1.65 4.25 -22.97
CA PRO A 126 0.66 5.29 -22.60
C PRO A 126 0.03 5.93 -23.82
N LYS A 127 -1.28 6.04 -23.82
CA LYS A 127 -2.08 6.52 -24.96
C LYS A 127 -2.17 8.05 -24.99
N THR A 128 -2.30 8.68 -23.81
CA THR A 128 -2.51 10.13 -23.69
C THR A 128 -1.18 10.87 -23.50
N ASP A 129 -1.08 12.08 -24.09
CA ASP A 129 0.11 12.92 -23.93
C ASP A 129 0.33 13.31 -22.46
N ARG A 130 -0.74 13.42 -21.68
CA ARG A 130 -0.64 13.73 -20.26
C ARG A 130 -0.05 12.57 -19.46
N ALA A 131 -0.40 11.32 -19.77
CA ALA A 131 0.22 10.15 -19.15
C ALA A 131 1.70 10.04 -19.54
N LYS A 132 2.04 10.25 -20.80
CA LYS A 132 3.45 10.29 -21.27
C LYS A 132 4.28 11.32 -20.50
N GLN A 133 3.76 12.55 -20.38
CA GLN A 133 4.43 13.61 -19.62
C GLN A 133 4.62 13.24 -18.16
N PHE A 134 3.60 12.63 -17.54
CA PHE A 134 3.66 12.18 -16.15
C PHE A 134 4.72 11.11 -15.95
N LEU A 135 4.72 10.07 -16.76
CA LEU A 135 5.69 8.95 -16.66
C LEU A 135 7.12 9.41 -16.91
N ASN A 136 7.36 10.29 -17.87
CA ASN A 136 8.69 10.85 -18.13
C ASN A 136 9.29 11.55 -16.90
N THR A 137 8.48 12.08 -15.97
CA THR A 137 9.01 12.68 -14.73
C THR A 137 9.65 11.66 -13.81
N PHE A 138 9.21 10.42 -13.85
CA PHE A 138 9.78 9.32 -13.03
C PHE A 138 11.02 8.69 -13.68
N GLU A 139 11.07 8.57 -15.01
CA GLU A 139 12.26 8.05 -15.72
C GLU A 139 13.51 8.91 -15.49
N PHE A 140 13.37 10.24 -15.40
CA PHE A 140 14.47 11.15 -15.09
C PHE A 140 15.09 10.90 -13.70
N HIS A 141 14.33 10.36 -12.75
CA HIS A 141 14.85 10.03 -11.42
C HIS A 141 15.70 8.74 -11.45
N GLU A 142 15.35 7.75 -12.28
CA GLU A 142 16.11 6.49 -12.42
C GLU A 142 17.44 6.70 -13.14
N ALA A 143 17.48 7.50 -14.20
CA ALA A 143 18.70 7.77 -14.96
C ALA A 143 19.83 8.40 -14.11
N LYS A 144 19.49 9.20 -13.09
CA LYS A 144 20.48 9.81 -12.17
C LYS A 144 21.04 8.83 -11.13
N THR A 145 20.39 7.70 -10.89
CA THR A 145 20.82 6.71 -9.89
C THR A 145 21.87 5.73 -10.47
N HIS A 146 22.03 5.67 -11.79
CA HIS A 146 22.99 4.79 -12.48
C HIS A 146 24.29 5.47 -12.93
N VAL A 147 24.50 6.74 -12.59
CA VAL A 147 25.78 7.42 -12.87
C VAL A 147 26.63 7.38 -11.60
N LYS A 148 27.44 6.33 -11.47
CA LYS A 148 28.65 6.26 -10.66
C LYS A 148 29.79 5.77 -11.52
#